data_02f021ac0eb79f4c637097c01f4e02da
#
_entry.id   02f021ac0eb79f4c637097c01f4e02da
#
_cell.length_a   1.000
_cell.length_b   1.000
_cell.length_c   1.000
_cell.angle_alpha   90.00
_cell.angle_beta   90.00
_cell.angle_gamma   90.00
#
_symmetry.space_group_name_H-M   'P 1'
#
loop_
_entity.id
_entity.type
_entity.pdbx_description
1 polymer ?
#
loop_
_entity_poly.entity_id
_entity_poly.type
_entity_poly.pdbx_seq_one_letter_code
_entity_poly.pdbx_strand_id
1 'polypeptide(L)'
;MSYKLFIPGPVAVSEKTLRAMTQPMIGHRSPDFVALYQSITPQLQAVFGTKDAVYLSTSSAWGVMEGSLRNVVKKKVLCCMNGAFS
;
A
#
# COMPACT_ATOMS: atom_id res chain seq x y z
N MET A 1 28.44 10.20 0.64
CA MET A 1 28.17 8.85 0.13
C MET A 1 26.74 8.48 0.52
N SER A 2 25.86 8.24 -0.44
CA SER A 2 24.50 7.83 -0.11
C SER A 2 24.44 6.31 -0.03
N TYR A 3 24.07 5.79 1.11
CA TYR A 3 23.83 4.36 1.29
C TYR A 3 22.45 3.99 0.74
N LYS A 4 22.37 2.88 -0.01
CA LYS A 4 21.10 2.26 -0.36
C LYS A 4 20.71 1.27 0.74
N LEU A 5 19.50 1.40 1.26
CA LEU A 5 18.99 0.54 2.32
C LEU A 5 18.29 -0.67 1.69
N PHE A 6 18.86 -1.87 1.94
CA PHE A 6 18.29 -3.17 1.57
C PHE A 6 17.93 -3.96 2.82
N ILE A 7 17.04 -3.42 3.64
CA ILE A 7 16.59 -3.98 4.90
C ILE A 7 15.06 -4.04 4.90
N PRO A 8 14.42 -4.79 5.81
CA PRO A 8 12.95 -4.87 5.88
C PRO A 8 12.25 -3.53 6.07
N GLY A 9 12.91 -2.58 6.69
CA GLY A 9 12.48 -1.19 6.85
C GLY A 9 13.40 -0.44 7.82
N PRO A 10 13.56 0.88 7.61
CA PRO A 10 13.12 1.68 6.47
C PRO A 10 13.89 1.36 5.18
N VAL A 11 13.24 1.53 4.04
CA VAL A 11 13.86 1.34 2.73
C VAL A 11 14.18 2.67 2.05
N ALA A 12 15.15 2.66 1.14
CA ALA A 12 15.47 3.84 0.34
C ALA A 12 14.31 4.17 -0.61
N VAL A 13 13.84 5.41 -0.55
CA VAL A 13 12.77 5.92 -1.40
C VAL A 13 13.40 6.63 -2.60
N SER A 14 12.87 6.41 -3.81
CA SER A 14 13.36 7.06 -5.01
C SER A 14 13.12 8.57 -4.98
N GLU A 15 14.00 9.34 -5.59
CA GLU A 15 13.81 10.79 -5.70
C GLU A 15 12.50 11.18 -6.39
N LYS A 16 12.06 10.40 -7.38
CA LYS A 16 10.77 10.60 -8.06
C LYS A 16 9.62 10.54 -7.06
N THR A 17 9.63 9.55 -6.18
CA THR A 17 8.59 9.39 -5.15
C THR A 17 8.65 10.53 -4.12
N LEU A 18 9.86 10.89 -3.67
CA LEU A 18 10.03 12.00 -2.73
C LEU A 18 9.50 13.31 -3.32
N ARG A 19 9.81 13.60 -4.58
CA ARG A 19 9.29 14.80 -5.27
C ARG A 19 7.77 14.77 -5.40
N ALA A 20 7.16 13.62 -5.68
CA ALA A 20 5.71 13.49 -5.72
C ALA A 20 5.06 13.82 -4.37
N MET A 21 5.71 13.47 -3.26
CA MET A 21 5.24 13.77 -1.91
C MET A 21 5.34 15.24 -1.52
N THR A 22 6.08 16.06 -2.25
CA THR A 22 6.20 17.50 -1.99
C THR A 22 5.15 18.36 -2.72
N GLN A 23 4.25 17.73 -3.46
CA GLN A 23 3.18 18.47 -4.16
C GLN A 23 2.19 19.07 -3.16
N PRO A 24 1.57 20.22 -3.52
CA PRO A 24 0.55 20.82 -2.68
C PRO A 24 -0.59 19.84 -2.35
N MET A 25 -1.15 20.01 -1.18
CA MET A 25 -2.32 19.25 -0.76
C MET A 25 -3.53 19.59 -1.60
N ILE A 26 -4.30 18.58 -1.97
CA ILE A 26 -5.59 18.73 -2.66
C ILE A 26 -6.72 18.22 -1.77
N GLY A 27 -7.90 18.80 -1.92
CA GLY A 27 -9.06 18.40 -1.12
C GLY A 27 -9.52 16.98 -1.47
N HIS A 28 -9.68 16.12 -0.49
CA HIS A 28 -10.06 14.71 -0.70
C HIS A 28 -11.46 14.51 -1.36
N ARG A 29 -12.28 15.55 -1.43
CA ARG A 29 -13.59 15.53 -2.12
C ARG A 29 -13.60 16.38 -3.39
N SER A 30 -12.44 16.89 -3.82
CA SER A 30 -12.34 17.71 -5.04
C SER A 30 -12.31 16.83 -6.30
N PRO A 31 -12.69 17.38 -7.44
CA PRO A 31 -12.51 16.71 -8.74
C PRO A 31 -11.06 16.31 -9.01
N ASP A 32 -10.10 17.12 -8.56
CA ASP A 32 -8.67 16.84 -8.72
C ASP A 32 -8.25 15.58 -7.98
N PHE A 33 -8.78 15.36 -6.77
CA PHE A 33 -8.52 14.12 -6.02
C PHE A 33 -9.14 12.90 -6.72
N VAL A 34 -10.35 13.04 -7.24
CA VAL A 34 -11.01 11.98 -8.02
C VAL A 34 -10.18 11.62 -9.25
N ALA A 35 -9.72 12.62 -10.00
CA ALA A 35 -8.87 12.40 -11.17
C ALA A 35 -7.55 11.71 -10.80
N LEU A 36 -6.90 12.14 -9.73
CA LEU A 36 -5.69 11.51 -9.21
C LEU A 36 -5.96 10.04 -8.86
N TYR A 37 -7.00 9.76 -8.09
CA TYR A 37 -7.34 8.40 -7.67
C TYR A 37 -7.64 7.49 -8.86
N GLN A 38 -8.40 7.99 -9.83
CA GLN A 38 -8.70 7.27 -11.07
C GLN A 38 -7.45 6.99 -11.91
N SER A 39 -6.46 7.87 -11.89
CA SER A 39 -5.21 7.68 -12.65
C SER A 39 -4.34 6.55 -12.09
N ILE A 40 -4.39 6.29 -10.79
CA ILE A 40 -3.58 5.24 -10.15
C ILE A 40 -4.27 3.87 -10.13
N THR A 41 -5.59 3.81 -10.21
CA THR A 41 -6.34 2.56 -10.15
C THR A 41 -5.89 1.51 -11.17
N PRO A 42 -5.75 1.83 -12.47
CA PRO A 42 -5.28 0.84 -13.45
C PRO A 42 -3.85 0.35 -13.18
N GLN A 43 -3.00 1.21 -12.63
CA GLN A 43 -1.63 0.87 -12.28
C GLN A 43 -1.58 -0.11 -11.11
N LEU A 44 -2.42 0.09 -10.09
CA LEU A 44 -2.56 -0.84 -8.96
C LEU A 44 -3.12 -2.19 -9.44
N GLN A 45 -4.13 -2.18 -10.29
CA GLN A 45 -4.67 -3.40 -10.87
C GLN A 45 -3.62 -4.19 -11.64
N ALA A 46 -2.76 -3.51 -12.40
CA ALA A 46 -1.65 -4.14 -13.12
C ALA A 46 -0.64 -4.78 -12.15
N VAL A 47 -0.29 -4.11 -11.06
CA VAL A 47 0.62 -4.64 -10.03
C VAL A 47 0.06 -5.91 -9.39
N PHE A 48 -1.24 -5.93 -9.09
CA PHE A 48 -1.90 -7.08 -8.48
C PHE A 48 -2.39 -8.14 -9.48
N GLY A 49 -2.27 -7.89 -10.78
CA GLY A 49 -2.73 -8.81 -11.83
C GLY A 49 -4.24 -9.05 -11.79
N THR A 50 -5.03 -8.06 -11.43
CA THR A 50 -6.47 -8.16 -11.25
C THR A 50 -7.23 -7.09 -12.05
N LYS A 51 -8.49 -7.36 -12.32
CA LYS A 51 -9.46 -6.38 -12.84
C LYS A 51 -10.42 -5.86 -11.75
N ASP A 52 -10.35 -6.48 -10.57
CA ASP A 52 -11.17 -6.09 -9.43
C ASP A 52 -10.67 -4.80 -8.78
N ALA A 53 -11.48 -4.26 -7.88
CA ALA A 53 -11.12 -3.05 -7.15
C ALA A 53 -9.89 -3.29 -6.25
N VAL A 54 -8.92 -2.39 -6.33
CA VAL A 54 -7.76 -2.35 -5.43
C VAL A 54 -7.86 -1.10 -4.59
N TYR A 55 -7.93 -1.28 -3.27
CA TYR A 55 -8.11 -0.19 -2.33
C TYR A 55 -6.78 0.20 -1.68
N LEU A 56 -6.61 1.50 -1.47
CA LEU A 56 -5.51 2.05 -0.69
C LEU A 56 -5.97 2.28 0.75
N SER A 57 -5.19 1.83 1.70
CA SER A 57 -5.41 2.09 3.11
C SER A 57 -4.31 2.99 3.66
N THR A 58 -4.71 3.97 4.47
CA THR A 58 -3.78 4.83 5.22
C THR A 58 -3.43 4.27 6.60
N SER A 59 -3.78 3.01 6.85
CA SER A 59 -3.41 2.29 8.07
C SER A 59 -2.00 1.69 7.97
N SER A 60 -1.51 1.12 9.07
CA SER A 60 -0.34 0.24 9.02
C SER A 60 -0.63 -1.02 8.20
N ALA A 61 0.42 -1.69 7.72
CA ALA A 61 0.29 -2.98 7.05
C ALA A 61 -0.43 -4.00 7.95
N TRP A 62 -0.19 -3.98 9.25
CA TRP A 62 -0.87 -4.84 10.22
C TRP A 62 -2.39 -4.62 10.24
N GLY A 63 -2.86 -3.39 10.15
CA GLY A 63 -4.30 -3.09 10.08
C GLY A 63 -4.97 -3.71 8.86
N VAL A 64 -4.30 -3.68 7.71
CA VAL A 64 -4.78 -4.33 6.47
C VAL A 64 -4.75 -5.85 6.60
N MET A 65 -3.71 -6.42 7.19
CA MET A 65 -3.62 -7.87 7.45
C MET A 65 -4.76 -8.34 8.35
N GLU A 66 -5.02 -7.66 9.47
CA GLU A 66 -6.14 -7.98 10.35
C GLU A 66 -7.49 -7.85 9.63
N GLY A 67 -7.70 -6.77 8.91
CA GLY A 67 -8.90 -6.56 8.11
C GLY A 67 -9.13 -7.69 7.09
N SER A 68 -8.08 -8.15 6.41
CA SER A 68 -8.14 -9.25 5.47
C SER A 68 -8.55 -10.56 6.16
N LEU A 69 -7.92 -10.89 7.28
CA LEU A 69 -8.28 -12.08 8.05
C LEU A 69 -9.75 -12.06 8.51
N ARG A 70 -10.23 -10.92 9.01
CA ARG A 70 -11.63 -10.75 9.43
C ARG A 70 -12.62 -10.93 8.28
N ASN A 71 -12.22 -10.61 7.06
CA ASN A 71 -13.08 -10.77 5.89
C ASN A 71 -13.10 -12.19 5.33
N VAL A 72 -11.99 -12.91 5.36
CA VAL A 72 -11.88 -14.21 4.67
C VAL A 72 -11.99 -15.41 5.60
N VAL A 73 -11.63 -15.27 6.88
CA VAL A 73 -11.65 -16.37 7.84
C VAL A 73 -13.04 -16.55 8.43
N LYS A 74 -13.63 -17.74 8.23
CA LYS A 74 -14.96 -18.06 8.76
C LYS A 74 -14.91 -18.84 10.08
N LYS A 75 -13.92 -19.70 10.26
CA LYS A 75 -13.83 -20.57 11.45
C LYS A 75 -12.42 -20.68 12.01
N LYS A 76 -11.46 -21.06 11.20
CA LYS A 76 -10.08 -21.34 11.64
C LYS A 76 -9.10 -20.83 10.59
N VAL A 77 -7.92 -20.48 11.04
CA VAL A 77 -6.77 -20.11 10.21
C VAL A 77 -5.55 -20.88 10.69
N LEU A 78 -4.74 -21.37 9.76
CA LEU A 78 -3.46 -21.95 10.04
C LEU A 78 -2.39 -20.85 9.97
N CYS A 79 -1.67 -20.66 11.05
CA CYS A 79 -0.54 -19.74 11.09
C CYS A 79 0.76 -20.53 11.00
N CYS A 80 1.50 -20.36 9.90
CA CYS A 80 2.82 -20.97 9.73
C CYS A 80 3.87 -19.98 10.20
N MET A 81 4.60 -20.35 11.23
CA MET A 81 5.62 -19.49 11.83
C MET A 81 7.02 -20.02 11.51
N ASN A 82 7.88 -19.12 11.01
CA ASN A 82 9.27 -19.42 10.71
C ASN A 82 10.11 -18.14 10.63
N GLY A 83 10.72 -17.76 11.73
CA GLY A 83 11.57 -16.58 11.82
C GLY A 83 11.05 -15.53 12.80
N ALA A 84 11.76 -14.40 12.88
CA ALA A 84 11.54 -13.38 13.92
C ALA A 84 10.24 -12.59 13.74
N PHE A 85 9.70 -12.54 12.52
CA PHE A 85 8.50 -11.75 12.18
C PHE A 85 7.24 -12.59 11.97
N SER A 86 7.32 -13.88 12.17
CA SER A 86 6.19 -14.79 11.94
C SER A 86 5.60 -15.36 13.23
#